data_8d9afb5734e9062a677811ed88f9d31c
#
_entry.id   8d9afb5734e9062a677811ed88f9d31c
#
_cell.length_a   1.000
_cell.length_b   1.000
_cell.length_c   1.000
_cell.angle_alpha   90.00
_cell.angle_beta   90.00
_cell.angle_gamma   90.00
#
_symmetry.space_group_name_H-M   'P 1'
#
loop_
_entity.id
_entity.type
_entity.pdbx_description
1 polymer ?
#
loop_
_entity_poly.entity_id
_entity_poly.type
_entity_poly.pdbx_seq_one_letter_code
_entity_poly.pdbx_strand_id
1 'polypeptide(L)'
;MSQITEEISVAGPDLDPETWVDQYGDYLYRFALSRIKDQAVAEDLVQETFLAALHGRKSFKGHSAVKTWLSAILKHKIVDYVRKKSRERTISETDTITETVDGFFHKNGSWKIRPEKWKLDPSKIYEQSEFMDTFFKCLAELPDRLSKAFILREMEGYSTKEICNALQVSATNSWVMLYRARMFLRRCLELDWFNKIKEENR
;
A
#
# COMPACT_ATOMS: atom_id res chain seq x y z
N MET A 1 26.43 -45.43 28.84
CA MET A 1 26.40 -44.92 27.46
C MET A 1 25.15 -44.10 27.33
N SER A 2 25.27 -42.81 27.61
CA SER A 2 24.14 -41.84 27.54
C SER A 2 24.24 -41.09 26.21
N GLN A 3 23.28 -41.30 25.35
CA GLN A 3 23.16 -40.55 24.10
C GLN A 3 22.57 -39.17 24.43
N ILE A 4 23.35 -38.14 24.23
CA ILE A 4 22.89 -36.76 24.20
C ILE A 4 22.32 -36.55 22.81
N THR A 5 21.00 -36.51 22.72
CA THR A 5 20.29 -36.03 21.54
C THR A 5 20.44 -34.49 21.50
N GLU A 6 21.31 -33.97 20.65
CA GLU A 6 21.32 -32.57 20.25
C GLU A 6 20.01 -32.26 19.51
N GLU A 7 19.11 -31.54 20.16
CA GLU A 7 18.01 -30.89 19.49
C GLU A 7 18.59 -29.79 18.60
N ILE A 8 18.61 -30.06 17.29
CA ILE A 8 18.88 -29.05 16.28
C ILE A 8 17.69 -28.08 16.32
N SER A 9 17.84 -26.99 17.08
CA SER A 9 16.96 -25.83 17.00
C SER A 9 17.07 -25.28 15.59
N VAL A 10 16.05 -25.50 14.78
CA VAL A 10 15.87 -24.79 13.50
C VAL A 10 15.60 -23.35 13.88
N ALA A 11 16.65 -22.54 13.89
CA ALA A 11 16.56 -21.09 14.08
C ALA A 11 15.65 -20.57 12.97
N GLY A 12 14.45 -20.15 13.35
CA GLY A 12 13.59 -19.33 12.48
C GLY A 12 14.33 -18.05 12.04
N PRO A 13 13.85 -17.32 11.04
CA PRO A 13 14.50 -16.12 10.56
C PRO A 13 14.81 -15.21 11.75
N ASP A 14 16.02 -14.68 11.79
CA ASP A 14 16.55 -13.88 12.89
C ASP A 14 15.59 -12.70 13.20
N LEU A 15 14.71 -12.94 14.15
CA LEU A 15 13.66 -12.03 14.60
C LEU A 15 14.14 -11.24 15.82
N ASP A 16 15.47 -11.04 15.94
CA ASP A 16 16.00 -10.23 17.00
C ASP A 16 15.68 -8.74 16.77
N PRO A 17 14.72 -8.16 17.52
CA PRO A 17 14.32 -6.77 17.33
C PRO A 17 15.44 -5.77 17.59
N GLU A 18 16.45 -6.13 18.38
CA GLU A 18 17.56 -5.24 18.72
C GLU A 18 18.39 -4.90 17.49
N THR A 19 18.44 -5.79 16.51
CA THR A 19 19.18 -5.59 15.25
C THR A 19 18.39 -4.84 14.19
N TRP A 20 17.06 -4.72 14.31
CA TRP A 20 16.22 -4.17 13.24
C TRP A 20 16.48 -2.70 12.93
N VAL A 21 16.75 -1.91 13.97
CA VAL A 21 17.01 -0.48 13.80
C VAL A 21 18.28 -0.28 12.98
N ASP A 22 19.35 -0.99 13.35
CA ASP A 22 20.65 -0.89 12.68
C ASP A 22 20.60 -1.42 11.24
N GLN A 23 19.89 -2.54 11.02
CA GLN A 23 19.85 -3.20 9.70
C GLN A 23 18.88 -2.55 8.72
N TYR A 24 17.75 -2.02 9.20
CA TYR A 24 16.66 -1.58 8.34
C TYR A 24 16.25 -0.12 8.53
N GLY A 25 16.69 0.55 9.61
CA GLY A 25 16.31 1.91 9.96
C GLY A 25 16.55 2.89 8.84
N ASP A 26 17.79 2.95 8.33
CA ASP A 26 18.17 3.84 7.22
C ASP A 26 17.35 3.61 5.95
N TYR A 27 17.11 2.34 5.62
CA TYR A 27 16.32 1.99 4.45
C TYR A 27 14.86 2.45 4.61
N LEU A 28 14.24 2.14 5.74
CA LEU A 28 12.85 2.52 6.02
C LEU A 28 12.70 4.04 6.10
N TYR A 29 13.67 4.73 6.71
CA TYR A 29 13.66 6.19 6.77
C TYR A 29 13.74 6.83 5.38
N ARG A 30 14.69 6.43 4.53
CA ARG A 30 14.78 6.92 3.15
C ARG A 30 13.53 6.62 2.37
N PHE A 31 12.94 5.44 2.58
CA PHE A 31 11.68 5.05 1.96
C PHE A 31 10.53 5.97 2.39
N ALA A 32 10.38 6.27 3.68
CA ALA A 32 9.37 7.18 4.21
C ALA A 32 9.62 8.62 3.73
N LEU A 33 10.86 9.13 3.86
CA LEU A 33 11.22 10.50 3.53
C LEU A 33 10.97 10.82 2.05
N SER A 34 11.27 9.89 1.14
CA SER A 34 11.03 10.08 -0.29
C SER A 34 9.54 10.28 -0.64
N ARG A 35 8.63 9.85 0.21
CA ARG A 35 7.18 9.92 0.01
C ARG A 35 6.49 11.02 0.80
N ILE A 36 6.98 11.29 2.00
CA ILE A 36 6.37 12.28 2.91
C ILE A 36 7.03 13.65 2.73
N LYS A 37 8.32 13.72 2.38
CA LYS A 37 9.12 14.95 2.22
C LYS A 37 9.16 15.82 3.50
N ASP A 38 8.94 15.20 4.67
CA ASP A 38 8.98 15.80 5.98
C ASP A 38 9.78 14.86 6.90
N GLN A 39 10.91 15.35 7.42
CA GLN A 39 11.85 14.54 8.19
C GLN A 39 11.25 14.05 9.49
N ALA A 40 10.59 14.92 10.25
CA ALA A 40 10.01 14.58 11.54
C ALA A 40 8.93 13.51 11.38
N VAL A 41 8.04 13.67 10.39
CA VAL A 41 6.99 12.70 10.10
C VAL A 41 7.58 11.37 9.60
N ALA A 42 8.63 11.41 8.78
CA ALA A 42 9.27 10.18 8.31
C ALA A 42 9.90 9.38 9.46
N GLU A 43 10.55 10.07 10.42
CA GLU A 43 11.09 9.46 11.63
C GLU A 43 9.98 8.84 12.48
N ASP A 44 8.90 9.56 12.74
CA ASP A 44 7.75 9.06 13.51
C ASP A 44 7.16 7.80 12.89
N LEU A 45 6.94 7.79 11.57
CA LEU A 45 6.39 6.64 10.86
C LEU A 45 7.31 5.41 10.93
N VAL A 46 8.63 5.60 10.90
CA VAL A 46 9.60 4.51 11.08
C VAL A 46 9.57 3.98 12.50
N GLN A 47 9.57 4.85 13.52
CA GLN A 47 9.44 4.44 14.91
C GLN A 47 8.15 3.66 15.16
N GLU A 48 7.02 4.16 14.67
CA GLU A 48 5.74 3.46 14.76
C GLU A 48 5.76 2.12 14.02
N THR A 49 6.53 2.01 12.93
CA THR A 49 6.69 0.75 12.19
C THR A 49 7.41 -0.28 13.03
N PHE A 50 8.50 0.09 13.69
CA PHE A 50 9.20 -0.82 14.59
C PHE A 50 8.36 -1.23 15.80
N LEU A 51 7.62 -0.29 16.39
CA LEU A 51 6.68 -0.61 17.48
C LEU A 51 5.59 -1.59 17.05
N ALA A 52 5.00 -1.37 15.88
CA ALA A 52 4.00 -2.30 15.33
C ALA A 52 4.60 -3.69 15.03
N ALA A 53 5.82 -3.72 14.52
CA ALA A 53 6.54 -4.96 14.27
C ALA A 53 6.85 -5.72 15.58
N LEU A 54 7.28 -5.03 16.63
CA LEU A 54 7.49 -5.62 17.95
C LEU A 54 6.23 -6.29 18.51
N HIS A 55 5.08 -5.61 18.42
CA HIS A 55 3.81 -6.18 18.82
C HIS A 55 3.38 -7.36 17.96
N GLY A 56 3.62 -7.27 16.64
CA GLY A 56 3.24 -8.29 15.65
C GLY A 56 4.21 -9.47 15.50
N ARG A 57 5.40 -9.43 16.14
CA ARG A 57 6.48 -10.41 15.90
C ARG A 57 6.06 -11.86 16.10
N LYS A 58 5.20 -12.13 17.10
CA LYS A 58 4.71 -13.48 17.40
C LYS A 58 3.81 -14.06 16.30
N SER A 59 3.20 -13.22 15.48
CA SER A 59 2.35 -13.63 14.37
C SER A 59 3.10 -13.72 13.04
N PHE A 60 4.35 -13.28 12.99
CA PHE A 60 5.18 -13.36 11.80
C PHE A 60 5.59 -14.82 11.53
N LYS A 61 5.10 -15.36 10.44
CA LYS A 61 5.28 -16.79 10.08
C LYS A 61 6.53 -17.06 9.22
N GLY A 62 7.37 -16.06 8.97
CA GLY A 62 8.59 -16.24 8.16
C GLY A 62 8.34 -16.45 6.65
N HIS A 63 7.12 -16.19 6.14
CA HIS A 63 6.82 -16.34 4.71
C HIS A 63 7.47 -15.30 3.81
N SER A 64 8.10 -14.28 4.38
CA SER A 64 8.85 -13.24 3.67
C SER A 64 10.08 -12.85 4.46
N ALA A 65 11.03 -12.14 3.80
CA ALA A 65 12.15 -11.54 4.53
C ALA A 65 11.64 -10.47 5.52
N VAL A 66 12.33 -10.29 6.65
CA VAL A 66 12.03 -9.27 7.67
C VAL A 66 11.93 -7.87 7.05
N LYS A 67 12.86 -7.53 6.16
CA LYS A 67 12.83 -6.26 5.41
C LYS A 67 11.51 -6.04 4.67
N THR A 68 11.01 -7.07 3.99
CA THR A 68 9.74 -7.01 3.23
C THR A 68 8.56 -6.79 4.17
N TRP A 69 8.54 -7.50 5.29
CA TRP A 69 7.50 -7.38 6.30
C TRP A 69 7.47 -5.99 6.94
N LEU A 70 8.65 -5.47 7.38
CA LEU A 70 8.74 -4.11 7.92
C LEU A 70 8.32 -3.06 6.89
N SER A 71 8.72 -3.23 5.61
CA SER A 71 8.30 -2.33 4.54
C SER A 71 6.78 -2.34 4.31
N ALA A 72 6.11 -3.49 4.47
CA ALA A 72 4.66 -3.57 4.38
C ALA A 72 3.99 -2.77 5.50
N ILE A 73 4.46 -2.92 6.76
CA ILE A 73 3.96 -2.14 7.90
C ILE A 73 4.13 -0.64 7.64
N LEU A 74 5.32 -0.21 7.20
CA LEU A 74 5.60 1.19 6.90
C LEU A 74 4.70 1.75 5.81
N LYS A 75 4.47 1.00 4.73
CA LYS A 75 3.55 1.42 3.65
C LYS A 75 2.13 1.70 4.18
N HIS A 76 1.61 0.85 5.07
CA HIS A 76 0.32 1.10 5.70
C HIS A 76 0.31 2.40 6.48
N LYS A 77 1.32 2.61 7.31
CA LYS A 77 1.41 3.82 8.12
C LYS A 77 1.52 5.09 7.28
N ILE A 78 2.26 5.04 6.16
CA ILE A 78 2.32 6.14 5.20
C ILE A 78 0.93 6.44 4.63
N VAL A 79 0.21 5.42 4.19
CA VAL A 79 -1.15 5.60 3.64
C VAL A 79 -2.11 6.17 4.68
N ASP A 80 -2.07 5.66 5.91
CA ASP A 80 -2.93 6.16 7.00
C ASP A 80 -2.61 7.62 7.35
N TYR A 81 -1.32 7.99 7.38
CA TYR A 81 -0.89 9.38 7.57
C TYR A 81 -1.41 10.30 6.47
N VAL A 82 -1.16 9.95 5.19
CA VAL A 82 -1.60 10.76 4.04
C VAL A 82 -3.12 10.90 4.02
N ARG A 83 -3.85 9.82 4.34
CA ARG A 83 -5.31 9.84 4.46
C ARG A 83 -5.78 10.75 5.59
N LYS A 84 -5.16 10.68 6.77
CA LYS A 84 -5.48 11.58 7.89
C LYS A 84 -5.28 13.04 7.49
N LYS A 85 -4.14 13.36 6.88
CA LYS A 85 -3.83 14.71 6.40
C LYS A 85 -4.78 15.20 5.30
N SER A 86 -5.25 14.29 4.43
CA SER A 86 -6.25 14.60 3.40
C SER A 86 -7.62 14.90 4.02
N ARG A 87 -8.05 14.12 5.03
CA ARG A 87 -9.32 14.34 5.74
C ARG A 87 -9.37 15.67 6.50
N GLU A 88 -8.25 16.09 7.06
CA GLU A 88 -8.15 17.42 7.71
C GLU A 88 -8.40 18.57 6.72
N ARG A 89 -8.24 18.31 5.41
CA ARG A 89 -8.49 19.27 4.33
C ARG A 89 -9.90 19.22 3.76
N THR A 90 -10.64 18.10 3.94
CA THR A 90 -11.92 17.89 3.22
C THR A 90 -12.94 17.14 4.07
N ILE A 91 -13.89 17.87 4.65
CA ILE A 91 -15.05 17.29 5.38
C ILE A 91 -16.20 16.91 4.42
N SER A 92 -16.03 16.83 3.09
CA SER A 92 -17.18 16.83 2.17
C SER A 92 -17.19 15.84 0.98
N GLU A 93 -16.47 14.71 0.94
CA GLU A 93 -16.40 13.98 -0.35
C GLU A 93 -16.58 12.45 -0.33
N THR A 94 -17.16 11.88 0.72
CA THR A 94 -17.21 10.39 0.82
C THR A 94 -18.21 9.73 -0.15
N ASP A 95 -19.22 10.45 -0.63
CA ASP A 95 -20.26 9.92 -1.54
C ASP A 95 -19.87 10.03 -3.02
N THR A 96 -19.03 10.99 -3.37
CA THR A 96 -18.70 11.35 -4.75
C THR A 96 -17.85 10.31 -5.48
N ILE A 97 -17.04 9.52 -4.79
CA ILE A 97 -16.09 8.58 -5.42
C ILE A 97 -16.77 7.33 -5.96
N THR A 98 -17.79 6.84 -5.28
CA THR A 98 -18.57 5.69 -5.77
C THR A 98 -19.32 6.07 -7.05
N GLU A 99 -19.91 7.26 -7.09
CA GLU A 99 -20.56 7.83 -8.29
C GLU A 99 -19.55 8.05 -9.43
N THR A 100 -18.33 8.46 -9.10
CA THR A 100 -17.26 8.69 -10.10
C THR A 100 -16.86 7.41 -10.82
N VAL A 101 -16.68 6.30 -10.10
CA VAL A 101 -16.30 5.02 -10.73
C VAL A 101 -17.46 4.42 -11.52
N ASP A 102 -18.68 4.48 -10.99
CA ASP A 102 -19.88 4.04 -11.70
C ASP A 102 -20.13 4.90 -12.95
N GLY A 103 -19.71 6.18 -12.94
CA GLY A 103 -19.73 7.08 -14.09
C GLY A 103 -18.81 6.69 -15.25
N PHE A 104 -17.86 5.79 -15.06
CA PHE A 104 -16.99 5.27 -16.14
C PHE A 104 -17.68 4.24 -17.02
N PHE A 105 -18.86 3.78 -16.62
CA PHE A 105 -19.62 2.77 -17.32
C PHE A 105 -21.01 3.26 -17.70
N HIS A 106 -21.53 2.74 -18.79
CA HIS A 106 -22.92 2.84 -19.14
C HIS A 106 -23.75 1.86 -18.26
N LYS A 107 -25.04 2.08 -18.15
CA LYS A 107 -25.97 1.19 -17.41
C LYS A 107 -25.93 -0.28 -17.87
N ASN A 108 -25.49 -0.53 -19.10
CA ASN A 108 -25.31 -1.87 -19.69
C ASN A 108 -23.94 -2.49 -19.37
N GLY A 109 -23.10 -1.84 -18.55
CA GLY A 109 -21.76 -2.32 -18.17
C GLY A 109 -20.66 -2.05 -19.20
N SER A 110 -20.97 -1.43 -20.35
CA SER A 110 -19.94 -1.05 -21.31
C SER A 110 -19.18 0.20 -20.89
N TRP A 111 -17.93 0.33 -21.35
CA TRP A 111 -17.11 1.49 -21.04
C TRP A 111 -17.64 2.79 -21.64
N LYS A 112 -17.91 3.77 -20.80
CA LYS A 112 -18.16 5.17 -21.20
C LYS A 112 -16.84 5.92 -21.36
N ILE A 113 -15.88 5.70 -20.45
CA ILE A 113 -14.53 6.25 -20.50
C ILE A 113 -13.56 5.07 -20.55
N ARG A 114 -13.00 4.79 -21.74
CA ARG A 114 -12.03 3.69 -21.91
C ARG A 114 -10.68 4.08 -21.32
N PRO A 115 -10.02 3.14 -20.62
CA PRO A 115 -8.67 3.34 -20.16
C PRO A 115 -7.70 3.53 -21.35
N GLU A 116 -6.85 4.54 -21.28
CA GLU A 116 -5.78 4.73 -22.28
C GLU A 116 -4.70 3.64 -22.14
N LYS A 117 -4.04 3.29 -23.25
CA LYS A 117 -2.88 2.41 -23.20
C LYS A 117 -1.68 3.24 -22.72
N TRP A 118 -1.08 2.84 -21.61
CA TRP A 118 0.16 3.44 -21.16
C TRP A 118 1.30 3.01 -22.08
N LYS A 119 1.98 3.99 -22.69
CA LYS A 119 3.09 3.76 -23.62
C LYS A 119 4.44 3.58 -22.91
N LEU A 120 4.47 3.78 -21.58
CA LEU A 120 5.68 3.73 -20.77
C LEU A 120 5.86 2.35 -20.14
N ASP A 121 7.11 1.93 -19.98
CA ASP A 121 7.46 0.69 -19.28
C ASP A 121 7.12 0.84 -17.77
N PRO A 122 6.23 0.01 -17.24
CA PRO A 122 5.83 0.11 -15.83
C PRO A 122 7.02 0.00 -14.86
N SER A 123 8.04 -0.79 -15.20
CA SER A 123 9.22 -0.98 -14.35
C SER A 123 10.01 0.32 -14.17
N LYS A 124 10.17 1.10 -15.24
CA LYS A 124 10.87 2.38 -15.22
C LYS A 124 10.10 3.47 -14.50
N ILE A 125 8.76 3.43 -14.58
CA ILE A 125 7.90 4.40 -13.89
C ILE A 125 7.94 4.17 -12.38
N TYR A 126 7.94 2.91 -11.95
CA TYR A 126 7.93 2.55 -10.53
C TYR A 126 9.18 3.06 -9.78
N GLU A 127 10.31 3.22 -10.48
CA GLU A 127 11.55 3.75 -9.91
C GLU A 127 11.53 5.27 -9.68
N GLN A 128 10.58 5.99 -10.28
CA GLN A 128 10.48 7.45 -10.14
C GLN A 128 9.76 7.81 -8.83
N SER A 129 10.45 8.57 -7.97
CA SER A 129 9.88 8.99 -6.67
C SER A 129 8.59 9.79 -6.83
N GLU A 130 8.51 10.62 -7.85
CA GLU A 130 7.35 11.48 -8.16
C GLU A 130 6.11 10.68 -8.56
N PHE A 131 6.31 9.56 -9.28
CA PHE A 131 5.21 8.63 -9.56
C PHE A 131 4.65 8.04 -8.27
N MET A 132 5.54 7.62 -7.37
CA MET A 132 5.12 7.05 -6.09
C MET A 132 4.40 8.08 -5.21
N ASP A 133 4.85 9.34 -5.22
CA ASP A 133 4.17 10.43 -4.52
C ASP A 133 2.73 10.60 -5.04
N THR A 134 2.57 10.64 -6.38
CA THR A 134 1.25 10.74 -7.02
C THR A 134 0.39 9.51 -6.74
N PHE A 135 0.97 8.32 -6.80
CA PHE A 135 0.27 7.07 -6.47
C PHE A 135 -0.26 7.05 -5.04
N PHE A 136 0.57 7.42 -4.05
CA PHE A 136 0.12 7.47 -2.65
C PHE A 136 -0.94 8.55 -2.42
N LYS A 137 -0.83 9.69 -3.12
CA LYS A 137 -1.89 10.71 -3.10
C LYS A 137 -3.21 10.15 -3.61
N CYS A 138 -3.22 9.52 -4.79
CA CYS A 138 -4.40 8.87 -5.35
C CYS A 138 -4.96 7.77 -4.43
N LEU A 139 -4.09 7.00 -3.79
CA LEU A 139 -4.48 5.94 -2.86
C LEU A 139 -5.16 6.51 -1.59
N ALA A 140 -4.72 7.70 -1.15
CA ALA A 140 -5.31 8.39 -0.01
C ALA A 140 -6.69 9.00 -0.32
N GLU A 141 -6.96 9.30 -1.58
CA GLU A 141 -8.27 9.80 -2.04
C GLU A 141 -9.33 8.70 -2.13
N LEU A 142 -8.92 7.41 -2.12
CA LEU A 142 -9.86 6.30 -2.09
C LEU A 142 -10.63 6.22 -0.76
N PRO A 143 -11.92 5.83 -0.78
CA PRO A 143 -12.65 5.46 0.44
C PRO A 143 -11.90 4.39 1.22
N ASP A 144 -11.93 4.49 2.55
CA ASP A 144 -11.19 3.61 3.47
C ASP A 144 -11.27 2.12 3.15
N ARG A 145 -12.48 1.64 2.86
CA ARG A 145 -12.69 0.21 2.59
C ARG A 145 -12.05 -0.22 1.27
N LEU A 146 -12.11 0.64 0.23
CA LEU A 146 -11.51 0.36 -1.08
C LEU A 146 -9.99 0.40 -0.99
N SER A 147 -9.44 1.41 -0.32
CA SER A 147 -8.01 1.54 -0.10
C SER A 147 -7.46 0.36 0.71
N LYS A 148 -8.13 -0.05 1.80
CA LYS A 148 -7.74 -1.23 2.58
C LYS A 148 -7.76 -2.51 1.76
N ALA A 149 -8.82 -2.74 0.97
CA ALA A 149 -8.90 -3.91 0.10
C ALA A 149 -7.74 -3.94 -0.91
N PHE A 150 -7.43 -2.78 -1.51
CA PHE A 150 -6.33 -2.65 -2.47
C PHE A 150 -4.96 -2.93 -1.81
N ILE A 151 -4.70 -2.32 -0.66
CA ILE A 151 -3.44 -2.51 0.09
C ILE A 151 -3.26 -3.97 0.46
N LEU A 152 -4.27 -4.60 1.07
CA LEU A 152 -4.21 -6.01 1.45
C LEU A 152 -3.92 -6.91 0.26
N ARG A 153 -4.50 -6.63 -0.92
CA ARG A 153 -4.32 -7.44 -2.11
C ARG A 153 -2.98 -7.21 -2.80
N GLU A 154 -2.69 -5.94 -3.14
CA GLU A 154 -1.61 -5.60 -4.06
C GLU A 154 -0.28 -5.34 -3.34
N MET A 155 -0.34 -4.89 -2.09
CA MET A 155 0.86 -4.54 -1.33
C MET A 155 1.26 -5.62 -0.33
N GLU A 156 0.31 -6.36 0.20
CA GLU A 156 0.55 -7.41 1.22
C GLU A 156 0.34 -8.83 0.70
N GLY A 157 -0.25 -8.98 -0.49
CA GLY A 157 -0.42 -10.28 -1.12
C GLY A 157 -1.49 -11.18 -0.50
N TYR A 158 -2.45 -10.61 0.26
CA TYR A 158 -3.52 -11.39 0.87
C TYR A 158 -4.38 -12.09 -0.19
N SER A 159 -4.76 -13.33 0.11
CA SER A 159 -5.75 -14.05 -0.67
C SER A 159 -7.15 -13.43 -0.53
N THR A 160 -8.04 -13.74 -1.46
CA THR A 160 -9.45 -13.28 -1.37
C THR A 160 -10.10 -13.70 -0.06
N LYS A 161 -9.83 -14.92 0.44
CA LYS A 161 -10.37 -15.41 1.71
C LYS A 161 -9.91 -14.59 2.91
N GLU A 162 -8.63 -14.23 2.94
CA GLU A 162 -8.05 -13.40 4.01
C GLU A 162 -8.63 -11.98 3.98
N ILE A 163 -8.79 -11.38 2.78
CA ILE A 163 -9.43 -10.07 2.61
C ILE A 163 -10.88 -10.10 3.08
N CYS A 164 -11.64 -11.13 2.70
CA CYS A 164 -13.02 -11.31 3.16
C CYS A 164 -13.12 -11.36 4.69
N ASN A 165 -12.21 -12.09 5.33
CA ASN A 165 -12.16 -12.18 6.79
C ASN A 165 -11.75 -10.85 7.44
N ALA A 166 -10.73 -10.17 6.90
CA ALA A 166 -10.22 -8.92 7.46
C ALA A 166 -11.21 -7.76 7.34
N LEU A 167 -11.95 -7.70 6.23
CA LEU A 167 -12.89 -6.61 5.96
C LEU A 167 -14.36 -6.96 6.25
N GLN A 168 -14.63 -8.20 6.65
CA GLN A 168 -15.98 -8.74 6.91
C GLN A 168 -16.91 -8.54 5.68
N VAL A 169 -16.44 -8.98 4.50
CA VAL A 169 -17.17 -8.87 3.23
C VAL A 169 -17.24 -10.22 2.51
N SER A 170 -18.22 -10.36 1.61
CA SER A 170 -18.30 -11.51 0.71
C SER A 170 -17.20 -11.48 -0.36
N ALA A 171 -16.88 -12.64 -0.94
CA ALA A 171 -15.93 -12.74 -2.04
C ALA A 171 -16.31 -11.85 -3.23
N THR A 172 -17.59 -11.84 -3.60
CA THR A 172 -18.14 -10.99 -4.67
C THR A 172 -17.90 -9.51 -4.36
N ASN A 173 -18.20 -9.08 -3.12
CA ASN A 173 -17.99 -7.68 -2.72
C ASN A 173 -16.51 -7.32 -2.71
N SER A 174 -15.62 -8.19 -2.22
CA SER A 174 -14.16 -8.00 -2.30
C SER A 174 -13.69 -7.78 -3.75
N TRP A 175 -14.21 -8.55 -4.70
CA TRP A 175 -13.93 -8.37 -6.13
C TRP A 175 -14.37 -7.00 -6.66
N VAL A 176 -15.59 -6.58 -6.32
CA VAL A 176 -16.13 -5.27 -6.72
C VAL A 176 -15.29 -4.14 -6.11
N MET A 177 -14.92 -4.25 -4.83
CA MET A 177 -14.09 -3.27 -4.15
C MET A 177 -12.71 -3.13 -4.81
N LEU A 178 -12.04 -4.23 -5.11
CA LEU A 178 -10.74 -4.23 -5.79
C LEU A 178 -10.84 -3.65 -7.21
N TYR A 179 -11.90 -4.02 -7.92
CA TYR A 179 -12.15 -3.48 -9.24
C TYR A 179 -12.33 -1.95 -9.21
N ARG A 180 -13.18 -1.43 -8.33
CA ARG A 180 -13.40 0.01 -8.14
C ARG A 180 -12.13 0.72 -7.73
N ALA A 181 -11.35 0.16 -6.80
CA ALA A 181 -10.08 0.73 -6.36
C ALA A 181 -9.09 0.86 -7.52
N ARG A 182 -8.92 -0.20 -8.33
CA ARG A 182 -8.01 -0.16 -9.50
C ARG A 182 -8.47 0.86 -10.55
N MET A 183 -9.77 0.96 -10.81
CA MET A 183 -10.30 1.90 -11.79
C MET A 183 -10.11 3.36 -11.35
N PHE A 184 -10.37 3.64 -10.08
CA PHE A 184 -10.14 4.97 -9.51
C PHE A 184 -8.65 5.35 -9.58
N LEU A 185 -7.77 4.49 -9.07
CA LEU A 185 -6.32 4.74 -9.08
C LEU A 185 -5.80 4.95 -10.51
N ARG A 186 -6.25 4.14 -11.45
CA ARG A 186 -5.91 4.29 -12.85
C ARG A 186 -6.30 5.67 -13.37
N ARG A 187 -7.53 6.10 -13.13
CA ARG A 187 -8.02 7.41 -13.59
C ARG A 187 -7.29 8.57 -12.92
N CYS A 188 -7.05 8.49 -11.62
CA CYS A 188 -6.29 9.49 -10.89
C CYS A 188 -4.86 9.62 -11.45
N LEU A 189 -4.17 8.49 -11.67
CA LEU A 189 -2.83 8.49 -12.28
C LEU A 189 -2.83 8.99 -13.73
N GLU A 190 -3.84 8.69 -14.52
CA GLU A 190 -3.98 9.24 -15.87
C GLU A 190 -4.06 10.76 -15.87
N LEU A 191 -4.79 11.35 -14.93
CA LEU A 191 -4.96 12.79 -14.80
C LEU A 191 -3.73 13.48 -14.19
N ASP A 192 -3.24 12.95 -13.07
CA ASP A 192 -2.26 13.63 -12.24
C ASP A 192 -0.81 13.34 -12.63
N TRP A 193 -0.55 12.23 -13.33
CA TRP A 193 0.78 11.81 -13.74
C TRP A 193 0.96 11.84 -15.26
N PHE A 194 0.20 11.01 -15.98
CA PHE A 194 0.44 10.81 -17.42
C PHE A 194 0.10 12.03 -18.27
N ASN A 195 -0.85 12.87 -17.85
CA ASN A 195 -1.14 14.11 -18.59
C ASN A 195 -0.04 15.15 -18.39
N LYS A 196 0.57 15.26 -17.21
CA LYS A 196 1.71 16.16 -16.96
C LYS A 196 2.90 15.80 -17.84
N ILE A 197 3.25 14.51 -17.92
CA ILE A 197 4.35 14.04 -18.78
C ILE A 197 4.06 14.34 -20.25
N LYS A 198 2.81 14.29 -20.69
CA LYS A 198 2.43 14.65 -22.09
C LYS A 198 2.62 16.15 -22.36
N GLU A 199 2.39 17.00 -21.38
CA GLU A 199 2.56 18.45 -21.50
C GLU A 199 4.04 18.85 -21.49
N GLU A 200 4.86 18.23 -20.65
CA GLU A 200 6.31 18.48 -20.57
C GLU A 200 7.10 17.99 -21.80
N ASN A 201 6.58 17.01 -22.52
CA ASN A 201 7.21 16.46 -23.74
C ASN A 201 6.65 17.08 -25.06
N ARG A 202 5.93 18.19 -25.00
CA ARG A 202 5.38 18.95 -26.13
C ARG A 202 6.14 20.24 -26.38
#